data_02f14471c337b0f306af3af7b0a9219b
#
_entry.id   02f14471c337b0f306af3af7b0a9219b
#
_cell.length_a   1.000
_cell.length_b   1.000
_cell.length_c   1.000
_cell.angle_alpha   90.00
_cell.angle_beta   90.00
_cell.angle_gamma   90.00
#
_symmetry.space_group_name_H-M   'P 1'
#
loop_
_entity.id
_entity.type
_entity.pdbx_description
1 polymer ?
#
loop_
_entity_poly.entity_id
_entity_poly.type
_entity_poly.pdbx_seq_one_letter_code
_entity_poly.pdbx_strand_id
1 'polypeptide(L)'
;MSNVNDFVIEDGVLKKYEGSGGDVVIPDGVYEIGRSAFYGCREMKSITLPDSVSRISWSAFQNCEGLTKITIPARVDSIEDWAFQGCTGLTDITVLGSNTTISKWAFYECSPELRFDTPKNSKASRFADRYEDDRLWSDDDYNPH
;
A
#
# COMPACT_ATOMS: atom_id res chain seq x y z
N MET A 1 1.20 -11.10 -17.00
CA MET A 1 0.28 -11.95 -16.24
C MET A 1 1.03 -12.62 -15.09
N SER A 2 0.45 -12.66 -13.91
CA SER A 2 1.11 -13.26 -12.75
C SER A 2 1.02 -14.77 -12.77
N ASN A 3 2.05 -15.43 -12.24
CA ASN A 3 2.11 -16.87 -12.10
C ASN A 3 2.21 -17.19 -10.62
N VAL A 4 1.55 -18.27 -10.16
CA VAL A 4 1.58 -18.64 -8.74
C VAL A 4 3.01 -18.86 -8.23
N ASN A 5 3.93 -19.26 -9.11
CA ASN A 5 5.33 -19.47 -8.73
C ASN A 5 6.10 -18.16 -8.52
N ASP A 6 5.50 -17.02 -8.86
CA ASP A 6 6.12 -15.72 -8.63
C ASP A 6 6.03 -15.30 -7.18
N PHE A 7 5.22 -15.99 -6.36
CA PHE A 7 4.94 -15.59 -4.98
C PHE A 7 5.47 -16.63 -3.99
N VAL A 8 6.20 -16.16 -2.99
CA VAL A 8 6.56 -16.99 -1.83
C VAL A 8 5.51 -16.71 -0.76
N ILE A 9 4.66 -17.69 -0.46
CA ILE A 9 3.55 -17.56 0.49
C ILE A 9 3.68 -18.65 1.54
N GLU A 10 3.63 -18.26 2.82
CA GLU A 10 3.64 -19.18 3.96
C GLU A 10 2.53 -18.79 4.93
N ASP A 11 1.67 -19.73 5.26
CA ASP A 11 0.58 -19.52 6.22
C ASP A 11 -0.27 -18.28 5.91
N GLY A 12 -0.56 -18.06 4.63
CA GLY A 12 -1.37 -16.92 4.18
C GLY A 12 -0.63 -15.60 4.12
N VAL A 13 0.66 -15.56 4.44
CA VAL A 13 1.48 -14.35 4.35
C VAL A 13 2.29 -14.39 3.07
N LEU A 14 2.14 -13.35 2.24
CA LEU A 14 2.97 -13.20 1.04
C LEU A 14 4.31 -12.64 1.50
N LYS A 15 5.34 -13.48 1.48
CA LYS A 15 6.67 -13.13 1.97
C LYS A 15 7.50 -12.38 0.95
N LYS A 16 7.35 -12.74 -0.32
CA LYS A 16 8.17 -12.15 -1.38
C LYS A 16 7.54 -12.37 -2.74
N TYR A 17 7.62 -11.35 -3.57
CA TYR A 17 7.30 -11.43 -4.99
C TYR A 17 8.59 -11.60 -5.79
N GLU A 18 8.63 -12.60 -6.66
CA GLU A 18 9.80 -12.93 -7.47
C GLU A 18 9.51 -12.84 -8.97
N GLY A 19 8.38 -12.25 -9.34
CA GLY A 19 7.99 -12.11 -10.74
C GLY A 19 8.63 -10.93 -11.44
N SER A 20 8.31 -10.79 -12.72
CA SER A 20 8.88 -9.76 -13.60
C SER A 20 8.09 -8.45 -13.63
N GLY A 21 7.00 -8.36 -12.88
CA GLY A 21 6.21 -7.14 -12.83
C GLY A 21 5.03 -7.14 -13.79
N GLY A 22 4.72 -5.98 -14.39
CA GLY A 22 3.54 -5.81 -15.20
C GLY A 22 2.28 -5.71 -14.37
N ASP A 23 1.21 -6.39 -14.77
CA ASP A 23 -0.05 -6.44 -14.03
C ASP A 23 -0.03 -7.65 -13.11
N VAL A 24 0.08 -7.39 -11.81
CA VAL A 24 0.25 -8.43 -10.80
C VAL A 24 -1.09 -8.73 -10.12
N VAL A 25 -1.47 -10.01 -10.06
CA VAL A 25 -2.68 -10.45 -9.35
C VAL A 25 -2.26 -11.39 -8.24
N ILE A 26 -2.52 -10.99 -7.00
CA ILE A 26 -2.18 -11.79 -5.82
C ILE A 26 -3.22 -12.90 -5.65
N PRO A 27 -2.78 -14.15 -5.37
CA PRO A 27 -3.72 -15.27 -5.18
C PRO A 27 -4.68 -15.06 -4.02
N ASP A 28 -5.87 -15.66 -4.13
CA ASP A 28 -6.84 -15.69 -3.04
C ASP A 28 -6.25 -16.40 -1.83
N GLY A 29 -6.72 -16.01 -0.63
CA GLY A 29 -6.29 -16.63 0.61
C GLY A 29 -5.10 -15.96 1.28
N VAL A 30 -4.44 -15.03 0.60
CA VAL A 30 -3.40 -14.21 1.22
C VAL A 30 -4.07 -13.20 2.13
N TYR A 31 -3.75 -13.22 3.42
CA TYR A 31 -4.33 -12.28 4.37
C TYR A 31 -3.35 -11.17 4.78
N GLU A 32 -2.06 -11.33 4.50
CA GLU A 32 -1.08 -10.30 4.79
C GLU A 32 -0.09 -10.15 3.65
N ILE A 33 0.16 -8.92 3.23
CA ILE A 33 1.28 -8.60 2.35
C ILE A 33 2.44 -8.32 3.29
N GLY A 34 3.42 -9.20 3.28
CA GLY A 34 4.49 -9.21 4.26
C GLY A 34 5.49 -8.08 4.10
N ARG A 35 6.36 -7.94 5.11
CA ARG A 35 7.39 -6.91 5.13
C ARG A 35 8.26 -7.00 3.87
N SER A 36 8.38 -5.88 3.16
CA SER A 36 9.21 -5.73 1.96
C SER A 36 8.88 -6.70 0.83
N ALA A 37 7.66 -7.27 0.82
CA ALA A 37 7.30 -8.32 -0.15
C ALA A 37 7.47 -7.87 -1.61
N PHE A 38 7.16 -6.62 -1.91
CA PHE A 38 7.29 -6.03 -3.26
C PHE A 38 8.32 -4.90 -3.30
N TYR A 39 9.24 -4.88 -2.35
CA TYR A 39 10.23 -3.79 -2.27
C TYR A 39 10.95 -3.61 -3.59
N GLY A 40 10.92 -2.38 -4.12
CA GLY A 40 11.66 -2.04 -5.32
C GLY A 40 11.14 -2.63 -6.62
N CYS A 41 9.89 -3.10 -6.64
CA CYS A 41 9.30 -3.71 -7.85
C CYS A 41 8.89 -2.62 -8.85
N ARG A 42 9.87 -2.00 -9.48
CA ARG A 42 9.68 -0.87 -10.40
C ARG A 42 8.93 -1.23 -11.67
N GLU A 43 8.99 -2.50 -12.06
CA GLU A 43 8.35 -2.99 -13.28
C GLU A 43 6.88 -3.34 -13.06
N MET A 44 6.40 -3.32 -11.83
CA MET A 44 4.98 -3.57 -11.54
C MET A 44 4.16 -2.33 -11.89
N LYS A 45 3.21 -2.49 -12.82
CA LYS A 45 2.36 -1.39 -13.29
C LYS A 45 1.04 -1.33 -12.56
N SER A 46 0.50 -2.47 -12.20
CA SER A 46 -0.74 -2.56 -11.44
C SER A 46 -0.67 -3.76 -10.50
N ILE A 47 -1.49 -3.73 -9.44
CA ILE A 47 -1.62 -4.85 -8.53
C ILE A 47 -3.07 -4.99 -8.08
N THR A 48 -3.55 -6.23 -8.06
CA THR A 48 -4.87 -6.57 -7.54
C THR A 48 -4.70 -7.37 -6.27
N LEU A 49 -5.23 -6.85 -5.17
CA LEU A 49 -5.22 -7.51 -3.87
C LEU A 49 -6.51 -8.30 -3.68
N PRO A 50 -6.45 -9.54 -3.17
CA PRO A 50 -7.66 -10.29 -2.88
C PRO A 50 -8.39 -9.73 -1.66
N ASP A 51 -9.69 -10.01 -1.56
CA ASP A 51 -10.52 -9.50 -0.46
C ASP A 51 -10.11 -10.05 0.91
N SER A 52 -9.30 -11.11 0.94
CA SER A 52 -8.81 -11.72 2.18
C SER A 52 -7.74 -10.90 2.90
N VAL A 53 -7.12 -9.92 2.23
CA VAL A 53 -6.01 -9.16 2.83
C VAL A 53 -6.52 -8.30 3.98
N SER A 54 -5.91 -8.48 5.15
CA SER A 54 -6.23 -7.71 6.35
C SER A 54 -5.10 -6.80 6.80
N ARG A 55 -3.89 -6.97 6.24
CA ARG A 55 -2.74 -6.17 6.65
C ARG A 55 -1.76 -5.97 5.50
N ILE A 56 -1.28 -4.73 5.37
CA ILE A 56 -0.18 -4.40 4.47
C ILE A 56 0.96 -3.96 5.37
N SER A 57 2.02 -4.76 5.42
CA SER A 57 3.08 -4.64 6.39
C SER A 57 4.14 -3.61 5.97
N TRP A 58 5.13 -3.39 6.84
CA TRP A 58 6.18 -2.39 6.65
C TRP A 58 6.88 -2.56 5.31
N SER A 59 7.04 -1.46 4.58
CA SER A 59 7.80 -1.42 3.32
C SER A 59 7.28 -2.38 2.24
N ALA A 60 6.05 -2.89 2.39
CA ALA A 60 5.52 -3.93 1.50
C ALA A 60 5.62 -3.55 0.01
N PHE A 61 5.34 -2.28 -0.31
CA PHE A 61 5.40 -1.77 -1.69
C PHE A 61 6.38 -0.60 -1.81
N GLN A 62 7.36 -0.54 -0.92
CA GLN A 62 8.32 0.57 -0.94
C GLN A 62 9.06 0.62 -2.27
N ASN A 63 9.14 1.81 -2.86
CA ASN A 63 9.82 2.08 -4.13
C ASN A 63 9.23 1.33 -5.34
N CYS A 64 7.93 1.05 -5.31
CA CYS A 64 7.22 0.54 -6.50
C CYS A 64 6.88 1.71 -7.41
N GLU A 65 7.88 2.22 -8.12
CA GLU A 65 7.80 3.48 -8.85
C GLU A 65 6.89 3.44 -10.07
N GLY A 66 6.63 2.25 -10.60
CA GLY A 66 5.75 2.08 -11.76
C GLY A 66 4.28 1.94 -11.42
N LEU A 67 3.96 1.76 -10.14
CA LEU A 67 2.58 1.59 -9.69
C LEU A 67 1.86 2.94 -9.73
N THR A 68 0.72 3.02 -10.44
CA THR A 68 0.01 4.28 -10.62
C THR A 68 -1.26 4.39 -9.80
N LYS A 69 -1.90 3.26 -9.49
CA LYS A 69 -3.12 3.25 -8.67
C LYS A 69 -3.24 1.91 -7.96
N ILE A 70 -3.97 1.92 -6.84
CA ILE A 70 -4.23 0.71 -6.09
C ILE A 70 -5.57 0.82 -5.36
N THR A 71 -6.28 -0.30 -5.26
CA THR A 71 -7.50 -0.41 -4.45
C THR A 71 -7.18 -1.25 -3.23
N ILE A 72 -7.42 -0.69 -2.05
CA ILE A 72 -7.21 -1.35 -0.77
C ILE A 72 -8.52 -2.01 -0.35
N PRO A 73 -8.58 -3.34 -0.24
CA PRO A 73 -9.82 -4.04 0.09
C PRO A 73 -10.41 -3.62 1.43
N ALA A 74 -11.71 -3.83 1.59
CA ALA A 74 -12.46 -3.38 2.78
C ALA A 74 -11.98 -4.03 4.07
N ARG A 75 -11.45 -5.24 4.00
CA ARG A 75 -11.00 -5.99 5.18
C ARG A 75 -9.66 -5.53 5.74
N VAL A 76 -8.93 -4.69 5.02
CA VAL A 76 -7.61 -4.25 5.47
C VAL A 76 -7.76 -3.38 6.73
N ASP A 77 -7.18 -3.83 7.83
CA ASP A 77 -7.20 -3.14 9.11
C ASP A 77 -6.10 -2.09 9.22
N SER A 78 -4.94 -2.38 8.61
CA SER A 78 -3.79 -1.48 8.75
C SER A 78 -2.89 -1.47 7.53
N ILE A 79 -2.36 -0.29 7.26
CA ILE A 79 -1.28 -0.05 6.30
C ILE A 79 -0.15 0.54 7.14
N GLU A 80 0.95 -0.21 7.23
CA GLU A 80 2.03 0.06 8.18
C GLU A 80 3.05 1.08 7.63
N ASP A 81 4.06 1.41 8.44
CA ASP A 81 5.10 2.38 8.09
C ASP A 81 5.78 2.03 6.77
N TRP A 82 5.97 3.03 5.94
CA TRP A 82 6.70 2.96 4.66
C TRP A 82 6.11 2.00 3.65
N ALA A 83 4.89 1.51 3.87
CA ALA A 83 4.27 0.53 2.98
C ALA A 83 4.34 0.94 1.51
N PHE A 84 4.15 2.23 1.22
CA PHE A 84 4.20 2.78 -0.14
C PHE A 84 5.23 3.89 -0.28
N GLN A 85 6.20 3.96 0.62
CA GLN A 85 7.22 5.01 0.54
C GLN A 85 7.89 5.00 -0.83
N GLY A 86 8.06 6.18 -1.41
CA GLY A 86 8.77 6.30 -2.66
C GLY A 86 8.03 5.79 -3.89
N CYS A 87 6.73 5.50 -3.77
CA CYS A 87 5.89 5.14 -4.92
C CYS A 87 5.58 6.41 -5.70
N THR A 88 6.58 6.92 -6.41
CA THR A 88 6.50 8.25 -7.03
C THR A 88 5.52 8.34 -8.20
N GLY A 89 5.15 7.20 -8.79
CA GLY A 89 4.16 7.16 -9.86
C GLY A 89 2.72 7.04 -9.37
N LEU A 90 2.53 6.83 -8.05
CA LEU A 90 1.20 6.56 -7.50
C LEU A 90 0.37 7.85 -7.44
N THR A 91 -0.76 7.87 -8.14
CA THR A 91 -1.62 9.06 -8.23
C THR A 91 -2.99 8.85 -7.61
N ASP A 92 -3.44 7.61 -7.48
CA ASP A 92 -4.80 7.33 -7.00
C ASP A 92 -4.82 6.12 -6.07
N ILE A 93 -5.37 6.32 -4.88
CA ILE A 93 -5.62 5.25 -3.93
C ILE A 93 -7.10 5.21 -3.59
N THR A 94 -7.70 4.03 -3.70
CA THR A 94 -9.07 3.79 -3.25
C THR A 94 -9.00 2.91 -2.01
N VAL A 95 -9.58 3.38 -0.90
CA VAL A 95 -9.67 2.61 0.34
C VAL A 95 -11.14 2.27 0.56
N LEU A 96 -11.48 0.99 0.48
CA LEU A 96 -12.87 0.57 0.54
C LEU A 96 -13.40 0.47 1.97
N GLY A 97 -12.54 0.19 2.94
CA GLY A 97 -12.95 0.00 4.33
C GLY A 97 -13.04 1.30 5.11
N SER A 98 -13.94 1.34 6.09
CA SER A 98 -14.13 2.52 6.94
C SER A 98 -13.21 2.52 8.18
N ASN A 99 -12.56 1.39 8.48
CA ASN A 99 -11.72 1.25 9.66
C ASN A 99 -10.24 1.01 9.37
N THR A 100 -9.81 1.20 8.13
CA THR A 100 -8.40 1.02 7.78
C THR A 100 -7.56 2.11 8.42
N THR A 101 -6.63 1.71 9.29
CA THR A 101 -5.68 2.61 9.91
C THR A 101 -4.48 2.75 8.96
N ILE A 102 -4.11 3.98 8.64
CA ILE A 102 -2.97 4.26 7.76
C ILE A 102 -1.88 4.91 8.60
N SER A 103 -0.69 4.31 8.59
CA SER A 103 0.45 4.88 9.28
C SER A 103 0.81 6.24 8.70
N LYS A 104 1.23 7.16 9.56
CA LYS A 104 1.72 8.48 9.18
C LYS A 104 2.76 8.41 8.07
N TRP A 105 3.63 7.40 8.09
CA TRP A 105 4.77 7.26 7.18
C TRP A 105 4.49 6.37 5.97
N ALA A 106 3.26 5.84 5.84
CA ALA A 106 2.92 4.86 4.82
C ALA A 106 3.17 5.39 3.39
N PHE A 107 2.90 6.67 3.15
CA PHE A 107 3.03 7.29 1.83
C PHE A 107 4.12 8.36 1.79
N TYR A 108 5.11 8.22 2.66
CA TYR A 108 6.23 9.16 2.72
C TYR A 108 6.97 9.17 1.39
N GLU A 109 7.32 10.34 0.89
CA GLU A 109 7.99 10.54 -0.40
C GLU A 109 7.17 10.09 -1.61
N CYS A 110 5.86 9.97 -1.47
CA CYS A 110 4.95 9.87 -2.61
C CYS A 110 4.64 11.26 -3.14
N SER A 111 3.97 11.30 -4.30
CA SER A 111 3.58 12.58 -4.90
C SER A 111 2.66 13.37 -3.97
N PRO A 112 2.86 14.69 -3.81
CA PRO A 112 1.90 15.52 -3.08
C PRO A 112 0.55 15.60 -3.79
N GLU A 113 0.48 15.20 -5.05
CA GLU A 113 -0.76 15.18 -5.82
C GLU A 113 -1.51 13.87 -5.70
N LEU A 114 -1.03 12.93 -4.89
CA LEU A 114 -1.70 11.66 -4.64
C LEU A 114 -3.12 11.91 -4.13
N ARG A 115 -4.10 11.27 -4.76
CA ARG A 115 -5.52 11.41 -4.42
C ARG A 115 -6.03 10.16 -3.74
N PHE A 116 -6.86 10.39 -2.72
CA PHE A 116 -7.47 9.31 -1.95
C PHE A 116 -8.98 9.30 -2.17
N ASP A 117 -9.53 8.14 -2.52
CA ASP A 117 -10.96 7.89 -2.56
C ASP A 117 -11.28 7.01 -1.36
N THR A 118 -12.04 7.55 -0.40
CA THR A 118 -12.27 6.90 0.90
C THR A 118 -13.73 7.03 1.30
N PRO A 119 -14.24 6.12 2.16
CA PRO A 119 -15.56 6.33 2.73
C PRO A 119 -15.58 7.60 3.58
N LYS A 120 -16.71 8.30 3.58
CA LYS A 120 -16.88 9.53 4.36
C LYS A 120 -16.71 9.22 5.85
N ASN A 121 -16.09 10.16 6.57
CA ASN A 121 -15.90 10.08 8.02
C ASN A 121 -15.13 8.84 8.49
N SER A 122 -14.32 8.28 7.60
CA SER A 122 -13.49 7.11 7.91
C SER A 122 -12.12 7.55 8.43
N LYS A 123 -11.38 6.58 8.99
CA LYS A 123 -9.99 6.82 9.38
C LYS A 123 -9.16 7.24 8.17
N ALA A 124 -9.39 6.60 7.02
CA ALA A 124 -8.67 6.93 5.79
C ALA A 124 -8.99 8.34 5.29
N SER A 125 -10.24 8.80 5.44
CA SER A 125 -10.60 10.16 5.03
C SER A 125 -9.87 11.20 5.87
N ARG A 126 -9.75 10.96 7.18
CA ARG A 126 -9.00 11.86 8.06
C ARG A 126 -7.51 11.88 7.73
N PHE A 127 -6.96 10.73 7.38
CA PHE A 127 -5.58 10.65 6.90
C PHE A 127 -5.40 11.46 5.62
N ALA A 128 -6.33 11.30 4.66
CA ALA A 128 -6.27 11.99 3.39
C ALA A 128 -6.29 13.52 3.57
N ASP A 129 -7.16 14.01 4.46
CA ASP A 129 -7.23 15.45 4.74
C ASP A 129 -5.90 15.99 5.26
N ARG A 130 -5.27 15.24 6.17
CA ARG A 130 -3.98 15.65 6.73
C ARG A 130 -2.87 15.61 5.69
N TYR A 131 -2.92 14.62 4.81
CA TYR A 131 -1.93 14.47 3.75
C TYR A 131 -2.00 15.66 2.79
N GLU A 132 -3.21 16.04 2.37
CA GLU A 132 -3.41 17.16 1.44
C GLU A 132 -2.98 18.50 2.05
N ASP A 133 -3.18 18.66 3.36
CA ASP A 133 -2.85 19.89 4.09
C ASP A 133 -1.41 19.94 4.58
N ASP A 134 -0.59 18.97 4.24
CA ASP A 134 0.79 18.83 4.72
C ASP A 134 0.92 18.75 6.25
N ARG A 135 -0.20 18.66 6.97
CA ARG A 135 -0.16 18.55 8.44
C ARG A 135 0.41 17.24 8.93
N LEU A 136 0.38 16.25 8.06
CA LEU A 136 0.90 14.91 8.38
C LEU A 136 2.41 14.97 8.67
N TRP A 137 3.13 15.88 8.01
CA TRP A 137 4.58 15.98 8.08
C TRP A 137 5.05 17.24 8.82
N SER A 138 4.23 17.74 9.74
CA SER A 138 4.62 18.94 10.49
C SER A 138 5.86 18.66 11.33
N ASP A 139 6.66 19.70 11.58
CA ASP A 139 7.89 19.59 12.36
C ASP A 139 7.62 19.04 13.77
N ASP A 140 6.48 19.41 14.35
CA ASP A 140 6.11 18.97 15.70
C ASP A 140 5.90 17.46 15.80
N ASP A 141 5.54 16.84 14.69
CA ASP A 141 5.28 15.40 14.62
C ASP A 141 6.43 14.62 14.01
N TYR A 142 7.46 15.29 13.55
CA TYR A 142 8.58 14.62 12.87
C TYR A 142 9.35 13.74 13.84
N ASN A 143 9.48 12.48 13.51
CA ASN A 143 10.21 11.50 14.31
C ASN A 143 11.05 10.64 13.38
N PRO A 144 12.27 11.06 13.05
CA PRO A 144 13.12 10.29 12.16
C PRO A 144 13.53 8.97 12.82
N HIS A 145 13.39 7.90 12.10
CA HIS A 145 13.73 6.55 12.57
C HIS A 145 15.12 6.13 12.16
#